data_df282e469497ca2bcef388c01e1b267a
#
_entry.id   df282e469497ca2bcef388c01e1b267a
#
_cell.length_a   1.000
_cell.length_b   1.000
_cell.length_c   1.000
_cell.angle_alpha   90.00
_cell.angle_beta   90.00
_cell.angle_gamma   90.00
#
_symmetry.space_group_name_H-M   'P 1'
#
loop_
_entity.id
_entity.type
_entity.pdbx_description
1 polymer ?
#
loop_
_entity_poly.entity_id
_entity_poly.type
_entity_poly.pdbx_seq_one_letter_code
_entity_poly.pdbx_strand_id
1 'polypeptide(L)'
;AALATRWARPPVWIHGDVAPGNLLVRDGRLAAVIDFGTCGVGDPACDLAFAWTFLDDGGRQVFRERLGLDEACWLRGEAWALWKALIVIAGAPGVHTHERDLHLRVLQRLGVM
;
A
#
# COMPACT_ATOMS: atom_id res chain seq x y z
N ALA A 1 -6.50 15.93 6.09
CA ALA A 1 -7.45 15.42 5.11
C ALA A 1 -7.76 13.93 5.32
N ALA A 2 -6.78 13.05 5.20
CA ALA A 2 -7.01 11.60 5.32
C ALA A 2 -7.62 11.21 6.68
N LEU A 3 -7.12 11.77 7.76
CA LEU A 3 -7.60 11.46 9.13
C LEU A 3 -9.01 11.97 9.41
N ALA A 4 -9.53 12.89 8.59
CA ALA A 4 -10.89 13.41 8.74
C ALA A 4 -11.93 12.54 8.04
N THR A 5 -11.53 11.48 7.34
CA THR A 5 -12.43 10.61 6.58
C THR A 5 -12.48 9.21 7.19
N ARG A 6 -13.56 8.50 6.92
CA ARG A 6 -13.79 7.13 7.39
C ARG A 6 -14.38 6.28 6.29
N TRP A 7 -14.15 4.97 6.37
CA TRP A 7 -14.83 4.01 5.52
C TRP A 7 -16.31 3.97 5.90
N ALA A 8 -17.18 4.35 4.96
CA ALA A 8 -18.62 4.52 5.22
C ALA A 8 -19.47 3.35 4.73
N ARG A 9 -18.86 2.36 4.08
CA ARG A 9 -19.54 1.16 3.59
C ARG A 9 -19.36 0.01 4.58
N PRO A 10 -20.10 -1.12 4.41
CA PRO A 10 -19.86 -2.29 5.25
C PRO A 10 -18.38 -2.71 5.23
N PRO A 11 -17.87 -3.19 6.37
CA PRO A 11 -16.48 -3.66 6.44
C PRO A 11 -16.22 -4.77 5.43
N VAL A 12 -15.02 -4.76 4.86
CA VAL A 12 -14.59 -5.77 3.90
C VAL A 12 -13.37 -6.53 4.41
N TRP A 13 -13.11 -7.69 3.85
CA TRP A 13 -11.89 -8.41 4.13
C TRP A 13 -10.70 -7.64 3.60
N ILE A 14 -9.67 -7.53 4.43
CA ILE A 14 -8.40 -6.92 4.07
C ILE A 14 -7.27 -7.91 4.33
N HIS A 15 -6.21 -7.82 3.54
CA HIS A 15 -4.99 -8.58 3.73
C HIS A 15 -4.18 -8.00 4.91
N GLY A 16 -4.01 -6.69 4.93
CA GLY A 16 -3.33 -5.96 6.00
C GLY A 16 -1.84 -5.74 5.78
N ASP A 17 -1.21 -6.47 4.87
CA ASP A 17 0.23 -6.34 4.59
C ASP A 17 0.53 -6.67 3.12
N VAL A 18 -0.15 -5.99 2.20
CA VAL A 18 0.13 -6.13 0.76
C VAL A 18 1.45 -5.42 0.46
N ALA A 19 2.50 -6.21 0.33
CA ALA A 19 3.85 -5.75 0.07
C ALA A 19 4.48 -6.59 -1.05
N PRO A 20 5.51 -6.07 -1.76
CA PRO A 20 6.15 -6.83 -2.84
C PRO A 20 6.61 -8.22 -2.43
N GLY A 21 7.12 -8.40 -1.20
CA GLY A 21 7.55 -9.70 -0.67
C GLY A 21 6.42 -10.70 -0.45
N ASN A 22 5.17 -10.24 -0.43
CA ASN A 22 3.99 -11.09 -0.23
C ASN A 22 3.22 -11.35 -1.53
N LEU A 23 3.78 -10.93 -2.66
CA LEU A 23 3.23 -11.13 -3.99
C LEU A 23 4.16 -12.03 -4.79
N LEU A 24 3.65 -13.18 -5.22
CA LEU A 24 4.42 -14.12 -6.04
C LEU A 24 4.06 -13.95 -7.51
N VAL A 25 5.08 -13.80 -8.35
CA VAL A 25 4.91 -13.60 -9.78
C VAL A 25 5.50 -14.78 -10.52
N ARG A 26 4.77 -15.28 -11.52
CA ARG A 26 5.22 -16.32 -12.43
C ARG A 26 4.90 -15.91 -13.86
N ASP A 27 5.90 -15.98 -14.74
CA ASP A 27 5.74 -15.66 -16.17
C ASP A 27 5.12 -14.27 -16.39
N GLY A 28 5.57 -13.27 -15.60
CA GLY A 28 5.09 -11.88 -15.68
C GLY A 28 3.70 -11.63 -15.14
N ARG A 29 3.09 -12.61 -14.47
CA ARG A 29 1.73 -12.51 -13.92
C ARG A 29 1.73 -12.80 -12.42
N LEU A 30 0.79 -12.16 -11.73
CA LEU A 30 0.56 -12.46 -10.31
C LEU A 30 0.09 -13.91 -10.18
N ALA A 31 0.85 -14.73 -9.47
CA ALA A 31 0.55 -16.14 -9.24
C ALA A 31 -0.06 -16.40 -7.87
N ALA A 32 0.34 -15.66 -6.85
CA ALA A 32 -0.18 -15.85 -5.50
C ALA A 32 0.02 -14.60 -4.64
N VAL A 33 -0.85 -14.45 -3.67
CA VAL A 33 -0.70 -13.53 -2.55
C VAL A 33 -0.53 -14.38 -1.30
N ILE A 34 0.47 -14.09 -0.49
CA ILE A 34 0.81 -14.88 0.70
C ILE A 34 0.86 -14.02 1.96
N ASP A 35 1.05 -14.65 3.09
CA ASP A 35 1.23 -14.02 4.41
C ASP A 35 0.00 -13.22 4.85
N PHE A 36 -1.08 -13.96 5.15
CA PHE A 36 -2.35 -13.42 5.64
C PHE A 36 -2.40 -13.26 7.16
N GLY A 37 -1.26 -13.29 7.84
CA GLY A 37 -1.21 -13.20 9.30
C GLY A 37 -1.79 -11.92 9.89
N THR A 38 -1.87 -10.85 9.09
CA THR A 38 -2.46 -9.57 9.50
C THR A 38 -3.84 -9.33 8.90
N CYS A 39 -4.45 -10.33 8.27
CA CYS A 39 -5.77 -10.17 7.66
C CYS A 39 -6.84 -9.87 8.70
N GLY A 40 -7.88 -9.20 8.25
CA GLY A 40 -8.99 -8.82 9.10
C GLY A 40 -10.14 -8.26 8.30
N VAL A 41 -11.06 -7.63 9.01
CA VAL A 41 -12.26 -7.03 8.41
C VAL A 41 -12.30 -5.56 8.79
N GLY A 42 -12.43 -4.68 7.79
CA GLY A 42 -12.45 -3.25 8.07
C GLY A 42 -12.35 -2.38 6.82
N ASP A 43 -11.64 -1.28 6.95
CA ASP A 43 -11.39 -0.29 5.90
C ASP A 43 -10.32 -0.83 4.93
N PRO A 44 -10.62 -0.92 3.61
CA PRO A 44 -9.66 -1.43 2.63
C PRO A 44 -8.47 -0.50 2.35
N ALA A 45 -8.46 0.70 2.88
CA ALA A 45 -7.44 1.71 2.55
C ALA A 45 -6.00 1.23 2.80
N CYS A 46 -5.77 0.43 3.84
CA CYS A 46 -4.43 -0.08 4.15
C CYS A 46 -3.89 -0.98 3.03
N ASP A 47 -4.75 -1.70 2.31
CA ASP A 47 -4.35 -2.56 1.19
C ASP A 47 -4.05 -1.77 -0.09
N LEU A 48 -4.34 -0.48 -0.12
CA LEU A 48 -4.01 0.39 -1.25
C LEU A 48 -2.57 0.90 -1.21
N ALA A 49 -1.92 0.82 -0.06
CA ALA A 49 -0.57 1.37 0.13
C ALA A 49 0.45 0.83 -0.88
N PHE A 50 0.33 -0.43 -1.28
CA PHE A 50 1.26 -1.05 -2.23
C PHE A 50 1.24 -0.36 -3.61
N ALA A 51 0.18 0.37 -3.94
CA ALA A 51 0.09 1.12 -5.19
C ALA A 51 1.23 2.16 -5.32
N TRP A 52 1.70 2.69 -4.20
CA TRP A 52 2.82 3.63 -4.19
C TRP A 52 4.18 2.93 -4.04
N THR A 53 4.21 1.74 -3.46
CA THR A 53 5.46 1.00 -3.28
C THR A 53 5.83 0.16 -4.50
N PHE A 54 4.85 -0.47 -5.13
CA PHE A 54 5.08 -1.50 -6.16
C PHE A 54 4.72 -1.04 -7.57
N LEU A 55 3.61 -0.29 -7.72
CA LEU A 55 3.12 0.09 -9.04
C LEU A 55 3.75 1.41 -9.51
N ASP A 56 3.99 1.52 -10.83
CA ASP A 56 4.31 2.79 -11.46
C ASP A 56 3.02 3.64 -11.62
N ASP A 57 3.15 4.83 -12.18
CA ASP A 57 2.02 5.75 -12.33
C ASP A 57 0.90 5.16 -13.19
N GLY A 58 1.26 4.49 -14.29
CA GLY A 58 0.29 3.83 -15.16
C GLY A 58 -0.40 2.65 -14.49
N GLY A 59 0.35 1.82 -13.81
CA GLY A 59 -0.18 0.68 -13.04
C GLY A 59 -1.09 1.13 -11.92
N ARG A 60 -0.71 2.19 -11.20
CA ARG A 60 -1.54 2.77 -10.13
C ARG A 60 -2.86 3.30 -10.66
N GLN A 61 -2.85 3.97 -11.81
CA GLN A 61 -4.07 4.46 -12.44
C GLN A 61 -5.02 3.32 -12.82
N VAL A 62 -4.51 2.27 -13.45
CA VAL A 62 -5.31 1.08 -13.80
C VAL A 62 -5.90 0.42 -12.55
N PHE A 63 -5.09 0.26 -11.53
CA PHE A 63 -5.50 -0.32 -10.24
C PHE A 63 -6.64 0.51 -9.62
N ARG A 64 -6.49 1.83 -9.59
CA ARG A 64 -7.49 2.74 -9.08
C ARG A 64 -8.82 2.64 -9.84
N GLU A 65 -8.76 2.65 -11.16
CA GLU A 65 -9.95 2.54 -12.02
C GLU A 65 -10.68 1.20 -11.81
N ARG A 66 -9.91 0.11 -11.71
CA ARG A 66 -10.48 -1.24 -11.52
C ARG A 66 -11.16 -1.42 -10.17
N LEU A 67 -10.63 -0.83 -9.11
CA LEU A 67 -11.22 -0.95 -7.78
C LEU A 67 -12.46 -0.09 -7.60
N GLY A 68 -12.55 1.06 -8.27
CA GLY A 68 -13.72 1.94 -8.18
C GLY A 68 -13.99 2.48 -6.78
N LEU A 69 -12.97 2.61 -5.95
CA LEU A 69 -13.09 3.17 -4.60
C LEU A 69 -13.10 4.70 -4.67
N ASP A 70 -13.71 5.33 -3.66
CA ASP A 70 -13.83 6.78 -3.64
C ASP A 70 -12.49 7.47 -3.32
N GLU A 71 -12.44 8.77 -3.56
CA GLU A 71 -11.26 9.61 -3.34
C GLU A 71 -10.80 9.57 -1.88
N ALA A 72 -11.72 9.58 -0.92
CA ALA A 72 -11.39 9.53 0.49
C ALA A 72 -10.65 8.23 0.86
N CYS A 73 -11.05 7.11 0.27
CA CYS A 73 -10.36 5.83 0.46
C CYS A 73 -8.92 5.89 -0.07
N TRP A 74 -8.71 6.49 -1.23
CA TRP A 74 -7.39 6.66 -1.82
C TRP A 74 -6.51 7.60 -0.99
N LEU A 75 -7.06 8.67 -0.44
CA LEU A 75 -6.33 9.55 0.48
C LEU A 75 -5.88 8.81 1.74
N ARG A 76 -6.74 7.95 2.29
CA ARG A 76 -6.33 7.12 3.43
C ARG A 76 -5.28 6.08 3.05
N GLY A 77 -5.36 5.51 1.85
CA GLY A 77 -4.33 4.61 1.31
C GLY A 77 -2.98 5.29 1.16
N GLU A 78 -2.98 6.52 0.66
CA GLU A 78 -1.79 7.36 0.58
C GLU A 78 -1.18 7.62 1.96
N ALA A 79 -2.01 7.91 2.94
CA ALA A 79 -1.56 8.08 4.33
C ALA A 79 -0.95 6.80 4.90
N TRP A 80 -1.50 5.64 4.59
CA TRP A 80 -0.92 4.35 4.96
C TRP A 80 0.45 4.14 4.31
N ALA A 81 0.60 4.50 3.04
CA ALA A 81 1.89 4.40 2.35
C ALA A 81 2.94 5.31 2.98
N LEU A 82 2.56 6.53 3.33
CA LEU A 82 3.41 7.49 4.04
C LEU A 82 3.85 6.94 5.40
N TRP A 83 2.89 6.47 6.20
CA TRP A 83 3.16 5.92 7.53
C TRP A 83 4.14 4.74 7.44
N LYS A 84 3.90 3.82 6.53
CA LYS A 84 4.77 2.66 6.33
C LYS A 84 6.17 3.07 5.90
N ALA A 85 6.27 4.02 4.97
CA ALA A 85 7.56 4.53 4.51
C ALA A 85 8.36 5.17 5.64
N LEU A 86 7.71 5.98 6.48
CA LEU A 86 8.37 6.60 7.62
C LEU A 86 8.85 5.58 8.65
N ILE A 87 8.05 4.56 8.95
CA ILE A 87 8.44 3.49 9.87
C ILE A 87 9.64 2.71 9.34
N VAL A 88 9.63 2.34 8.07
CA VAL A 88 10.73 1.56 7.47
C VAL A 88 12.02 2.38 7.44
N ILE A 89 11.93 3.67 7.11
CA ILE A 89 13.12 4.54 6.99
C ILE A 89 13.67 4.94 8.36
N ALA A 90 12.80 5.29 9.30
CA ALA A 90 13.19 5.65 10.67
C ALA A 90 13.53 4.43 11.51
N GLY A 91 13.08 3.30 11.05
CA GLY A 91 13.13 2.08 11.83
C GLY A 91 14.49 1.46 11.86
N ALA A 92 14.46 0.38 12.27
CA ALA A 92 15.37 -0.48 12.90
C ALA A 92 16.64 -0.77 12.10
N PRO A 93 17.76 -0.91 12.80
CA PRO A 93 18.91 -1.62 12.27
C PRO A 93 18.46 -2.98 11.72
N GLY A 94 18.77 -3.28 10.46
CA GLY A 94 18.46 -4.56 9.84
C GLY A 94 17.39 -4.54 8.76
N VAL A 95 16.77 -3.40 8.47
CA VAL A 95 15.96 -3.25 7.26
C VAL A 95 16.86 -3.37 6.04
N HIS A 96 16.51 -4.26 5.13
CA HIS A 96 17.27 -4.45 3.90
C HIS A 96 17.35 -3.16 3.11
N THR A 97 18.52 -2.84 2.56
CA THR A 97 18.76 -1.63 1.77
C THR A 97 17.73 -1.45 0.65
N HIS A 98 17.36 -2.55 -0.01
CA HIS A 98 16.37 -2.52 -1.08
C HIS A 98 14.99 -2.03 -0.60
N GLU A 99 14.54 -2.49 0.55
CA GLU A 99 13.27 -2.06 1.14
C GLU A 99 13.31 -0.58 1.53
N ARG A 100 14.43 -0.16 2.11
CA ARG A 100 14.64 1.25 2.44
C ARG A 100 14.57 2.14 1.19
N ASP A 101 15.25 1.77 0.12
CA ASP A 101 15.25 2.52 -1.14
C ASP A 101 13.86 2.61 -1.75
N LEU A 102 13.10 1.51 -1.68
CA LEU A 102 11.73 1.47 -2.13
C LEU A 102 10.87 2.53 -1.41
N HIS A 103 10.97 2.58 -0.09
CA HIS A 103 10.20 3.54 0.72
C HIS A 103 10.69 4.98 0.58
N LEU A 104 11.98 5.21 0.33
CA LEU A 104 12.46 6.54 -0.03
C LEU A 104 11.79 7.06 -1.31
N ARG A 105 11.64 6.19 -2.31
CA ARG A 105 10.92 6.55 -3.54
C ARG A 105 9.44 6.86 -3.27
N VAL A 106 8.81 6.18 -2.31
CA VAL A 106 7.45 6.51 -1.89
C VAL A 106 7.37 7.95 -1.37
N LEU A 107 8.27 8.34 -0.49
CA LEU A 107 8.31 9.70 0.04
C LEU A 107 8.50 10.75 -1.06
N GLN A 108 9.35 10.47 -2.04
CA GLN A 108 9.55 11.34 -3.18
C GLN A 108 8.26 11.48 -4.02
N ARG A 109 7.58 10.38 -4.30
CA ARG A 109 6.31 10.39 -5.04
C ARG A 109 5.20 11.14 -4.31
N LEU A 110 5.21 11.09 -2.98
CA LEU A 110 4.22 11.80 -2.16
C LEU A 110 4.59 13.27 -1.92
N GLY A 111 5.75 13.72 -2.43
CA GLY A 111 6.18 15.11 -2.28
C GLY A 111 6.67 15.47 -0.88
N VAL A 112 7.06 14.50 -0.08
CA VAL A 112 7.56 14.71 1.29
C VAL A 112 9.06 14.99 1.30
N MET A 113 9.75 14.57 0.26
CA MET A 113 11.20 14.78 0.06
C MET A 113 11.47 15.39 -1.29
#